data_34685a9d8725ef19e3e1232a2ec78af5
#
_entry.id   34685a9d8725ef19e3e1232a2ec78af5
#
_cell.length_a   1.000
_cell.length_b   1.000
_cell.length_c   1.000
_cell.angle_alpha   90.00
_cell.angle_beta   90.00
_cell.angle_gamma   90.00
#
_symmetry.space_group_name_H-M   'P 1'
#
loop_
_entity.id
_entity.type
_entity.pdbx_description
1 polymer ?
#
loop_
_entity_poly.entity_id
_entity_poly.type
_entity_poly.pdbx_seq_one_letter_code
_entity_poly.pdbx_strand_id
1 'polypeptide(L)'
;MGKHQNTVGSSTYEKIKHDIIFGQLVPGSKLKLELIKSQYEASVSTLRETLNRLASEGFVLAEEQRGFYVTEVSQRDLIEIAKLRVLLECHALKASVGSGDDDWEGNLVAAHHKLQLMEKKMIAGDISEKETWKRYDWEFHLAVIKACNSKNLLDLHSILYDKYLRYQMLVFTF
;
A
#
# COMPACT_ATOMS: atom_id res chain seq x y z
N MET A 1 21.76 6.52 11.49
CA MET A 1 20.56 5.93 12.13
C MET A 1 19.66 7.08 12.59
N GLY A 2 18.79 7.58 11.71
CA GLY A 2 17.80 8.62 12.05
C GLY A 2 16.54 7.92 12.54
N LYS A 3 16.20 8.12 13.83
CA LYS A 3 14.87 7.78 14.35
C LYS A 3 13.86 8.64 13.61
N HIS A 4 13.04 8.06 12.72
CA HIS A 4 11.82 8.70 12.27
C HIS A 4 10.95 8.91 13.51
N GLN A 5 10.93 10.13 14.03
CA GLN A 5 9.93 10.55 15.01
C GLN A 5 8.58 10.42 14.30
N ASN A 6 7.72 9.51 14.79
CA ASN A 6 6.33 9.43 14.37
C ASN A 6 5.64 10.74 14.77
N THR A 7 5.57 11.68 13.84
CA THR A 7 4.79 12.91 14.02
C THR A 7 3.30 12.55 13.97
N VAL A 8 2.45 13.36 14.60
CA VAL A 8 0.98 13.18 14.53
C VAL A 8 0.51 13.09 13.07
N GLY A 9 1.09 13.89 12.18
CA GLY A 9 0.77 13.85 10.76
C GLY A 9 1.17 12.54 10.07
N SER A 10 2.32 11.95 10.40
CA SER A 10 2.74 10.65 9.88
C SER A 10 1.80 9.53 10.35
N SER A 11 1.41 9.54 11.63
CA SER A 11 0.45 8.56 12.17
C SER A 11 -0.94 8.70 11.54
N THR A 12 -1.44 9.93 11.33
CA THR A 12 -2.74 10.19 10.69
C THR A 12 -2.76 9.74 9.24
N TYR A 13 -1.68 9.98 8.51
CA TYR A 13 -1.53 9.54 7.12
C TYR A 13 -1.61 8.01 7.01
N GLU A 14 -0.85 7.27 7.83
CA GLU A 14 -0.85 5.81 7.81
C GLU A 14 -2.22 5.22 8.16
N LYS A 15 -2.91 5.79 9.15
CA LYS A 15 -4.26 5.36 9.55
C LYS A 15 -5.28 5.56 8.44
N ILE A 16 -5.33 6.77 7.84
CA ILE A 16 -6.28 7.06 6.76
C ILE A 16 -5.99 6.20 5.53
N LYS A 17 -4.71 6.05 5.16
CA LYS A 17 -4.29 5.19 4.05
C LYS A 17 -4.70 3.74 4.28
N HIS A 18 -4.46 3.22 5.48
CA HIS A 18 -4.89 1.89 5.87
C HIS A 18 -6.41 1.72 5.71
N ASP A 19 -7.21 2.66 6.24
CA ASP A 19 -8.66 2.57 6.18
C ASP A 19 -9.22 2.65 4.74
N ILE A 20 -8.53 3.36 3.84
CA ILE A 20 -8.85 3.36 2.40
C ILE A 20 -8.52 2.01 1.78
N ILE A 21 -7.34 1.45 2.06
CA ILE A 21 -6.89 0.17 1.50
C ILE A 21 -7.80 -0.97 1.96
N PHE A 22 -8.18 -0.99 3.23
CA PHE A 22 -9.04 -2.04 3.80
C PHE A 22 -10.54 -1.81 3.62
N GLY A 23 -10.94 -0.75 2.89
CA GLY A 23 -12.35 -0.46 2.55
C GLY A 23 -13.19 0.09 3.69
N GLN A 24 -12.60 0.44 4.84
CA GLN A 24 -13.30 1.12 5.93
C GLN A 24 -13.75 2.53 5.50
N LEU A 25 -12.91 3.21 4.72
CA LEU A 25 -13.32 4.39 3.95
C LEU A 25 -13.71 3.95 2.55
N VAL A 26 -15.02 3.94 2.29
CA VAL A 26 -15.62 3.36 1.07
C VAL A 26 -15.20 4.13 -0.19
N PRO A 27 -14.84 3.43 -1.30
CA PRO A 27 -14.58 4.07 -2.59
C PRO A 27 -15.69 5.01 -3.02
N GLY A 28 -15.33 6.20 -3.54
CA GLY A 28 -16.28 7.25 -3.96
C GLY A 28 -16.90 8.06 -2.82
N SER A 29 -16.71 7.67 -1.56
CA SER A 29 -17.30 8.39 -0.43
C SER A 29 -16.62 9.73 -0.16
N LYS A 30 -17.39 10.72 0.30
CA LYS A 30 -16.90 12.03 0.69
C LYS A 30 -16.23 12.00 2.07
N LEU A 31 -15.00 12.52 2.15
CA LEU A 31 -14.25 12.66 3.38
C LEU A 31 -14.59 14.01 4.05
N LYS A 32 -15.62 14.00 4.93
CA LYS A 32 -16.07 15.21 5.64
C LYS A 32 -15.08 15.50 6.78
N LEU A 33 -14.33 16.62 6.68
CA LEU A 33 -13.26 16.98 7.62
C LEU A 33 -13.73 17.00 9.08
N GLU A 34 -14.94 17.47 9.36
CA GLU A 34 -15.48 17.50 10.72
C GLU A 34 -15.69 16.10 11.33
N LEU A 35 -16.07 15.11 10.49
CA LEU A 35 -16.23 13.73 10.94
C LEU A 35 -14.89 13.04 11.16
N ILE A 36 -13.99 13.16 10.18
CA ILE A 36 -12.69 12.48 10.26
C ILE A 36 -11.75 13.15 11.26
N LYS A 37 -11.96 14.42 11.62
CA LYS A 37 -11.24 15.10 12.70
C LYS A 37 -11.37 14.35 14.04
N SER A 38 -12.59 13.96 14.39
CA SER A 38 -12.84 13.22 15.62
C SER A 38 -12.33 11.78 15.52
N GLN A 39 -12.50 11.12 14.36
CA GLN A 39 -12.09 9.74 14.15
C GLN A 39 -10.57 9.54 14.22
N TYR A 40 -9.80 10.49 13.67
CA TYR A 40 -8.33 10.39 13.61
C TYR A 40 -7.62 11.28 14.61
N GLU A 41 -8.34 11.97 15.50
CA GLU A 41 -7.80 12.85 16.54
C GLU A 41 -6.78 13.86 15.99
N ALA A 42 -7.05 14.42 14.82
CA ALA A 42 -6.13 15.30 14.11
C ALA A 42 -6.75 16.68 13.84
N SER A 43 -5.90 17.72 13.76
CA SER A 43 -6.36 19.05 13.40
C SER A 43 -6.81 19.12 11.95
N VAL A 44 -7.69 20.08 11.60
CA VAL A 44 -8.15 20.29 10.23
C VAL A 44 -6.98 20.59 9.29
N SER A 45 -5.95 21.31 9.74
CA SER A 45 -4.74 21.56 8.94
C SER A 45 -3.96 20.27 8.65
N THR A 46 -3.74 19.44 9.68
CA THR A 46 -3.08 18.13 9.52
C THR A 46 -3.86 17.22 8.58
N LEU A 47 -5.20 17.20 8.69
CA LEU A 47 -6.05 16.41 7.79
C LEU A 47 -5.95 16.89 6.33
N ARG A 48 -5.99 18.21 6.08
CA ARG A 48 -5.84 18.76 4.72
C ARG A 48 -4.49 18.40 4.11
N GLU A 49 -3.41 18.51 4.88
CA GLU A 49 -2.07 18.12 4.45
C GLU A 49 -2.01 16.63 4.12
N THR A 50 -2.52 15.78 5.01
CA THR A 50 -2.61 14.34 4.83
C THR A 50 -3.42 13.95 3.59
N LEU A 51 -4.60 14.54 3.42
CA LEU A 51 -5.48 14.24 2.28
C LEU A 51 -4.90 14.74 0.96
N ASN A 52 -4.20 15.87 0.94
CA ASN A 52 -3.48 16.35 -0.25
C ASN A 52 -2.32 15.40 -0.62
N ARG A 53 -1.59 14.87 0.37
CA ARG A 53 -0.57 13.85 0.14
C ARG A 53 -1.19 12.57 -0.43
N LEU A 54 -2.28 12.07 0.14
CA LEU A 54 -3.01 10.92 -0.39
C LEU A 54 -3.60 11.18 -1.78
N ALA A 55 -3.95 12.43 -2.08
CA ALA A 55 -4.39 12.82 -3.43
C ALA A 55 -3.24 12.77 -4.44
N SER A 56 -2.03 13.20 -4.07
CA SER A 56 -0.85 13.07 -4.94
C SER A 56 -0.47 11.62 -5.23
N GLU A 57 -0.81 10.71 -4.31
CA GLU A 57 -0.62 9.26 -4.49
C GLU A 57 -1.82 8.59 -5.20
N GLY A 58 -2.94 9.30 -5.41
CA GLY A 58 -4.13 8.82 -6.09
C GLY A 58 -5.08 7.97 -5.25
N PHE A 59 -4.99 7.98 -3.91
CA PHE A 59 -5.94 7.35 -3.00
C PHE A 59 -7.16 8.23 -2.70
N VAL A 60 -6.98 9.54 -2.83
CA VAL A 60 -7.99 10.56 -2.59
C VAL A 60 -8.12 11.44 -3.84
N LEU A 61 -9.33 11.86 -4.15
CA LEU A 61 -9.62 12.89 -5.14
C LEU A 61 -9.87 14.21 -4.41
N ALA A 62 -9.07 15.23 -4.70
CA ALA A 62 -9.30 16.59 -4.22
C ALA A 62 -10.06 17.37 -5.28
N GLU A 63 -11.33 17.72 -5.02
CA GLU A 63 -12.15 18.53 -5.91
C GLU A 63 -12.20 19.98 -5.39
N GLU A 64 -11.91 20.93 -6.26
CA GLU A 64 -12.01 22.36 -5.90
C GLU A 64 -13.42 22.69 -5.39
N GLN A 65 -13.48 23.40 -4.26
CA GLN A 65 -14.72 23.84 -3.57
C GLN A 65 -15.65 22.70 -3.11
N ARG A 66 -15.42 21.44 -3.51
CA ARG A 66 -16.22 20.28 -3.13
C ARG A 66 -15.60 19.43 -2.03
N GLY A 67 -14.27 19.53 -1.85
CA GLY A 67 -13.52 18.85 -0.80
C GLY A 67 -12.85 17.56 -1.27
N PHE A 68 -12.76 16.57 -0.39
CA PHE A 68 -12.01 15.34 -0.61
C PHE A 68 -12.95 14.12 -0.71
N TYR A 69 -12.59 13.19 -1.60
CA TYR A 69 -13.32 11.95 -1.81
C TYR A 69 -12.33 10.79 -1.88
N VAL A 70 -12.73 9.62 -1.41
CA VAL A 70 -11.96 8.40 -1.64
C VAL A 70 -12.04 8.09 -3.13
N THR A 71 -10.89 7.87 -3.80
CA THR A 71 -10.86 7.55 -5.23
C THR A 71 -11.72 6.32 -5.52
N GLU A 72 -12.51 6.37 -6.57
CA GLU A 72 -13.30 5.21 -7.03
C GLU A 72 -12.40 4.05 -7.47
N VAL A 73 -12.97 2.86 -7.54
CA VAL A 73 -12.32 1.66 -8.06
C VAL A 73 -12.97 1.24 -9.36
N SER A 74 -12.19 0.73 -10.30
CA SER A 74 -12.69 0.22 -11.57
C SER A 74 -11.84 -0.94 -12.08
N GLN A 75 -12.44 -1.82 -12.88
CA GLN A 75 -11.73 -2.89 -13.54
C GLN A 75 -10.62 -2.36 -14.46
N ARG A 76 -10.86 -1.24 -15.12
CA ARG A 76 -9.88 -0.59 -16.00
C ARG A 76 -8.64 -0.16 -15.21
N ASP A 77 -8.85 0.55 -14.10
CA ASP A 77 -7.76 1.01 -13.22
C ASP A 77 -6.96 -0.17 -12.63
N LEU A 78 -7.66 -1.24 -12.19
CA LEU A 78 -6.99 -2.47 -11.73
C LEU A 78 -6.07 -3.05 -12.80
N ILE A 79 -6.54 -3.15 -14.05
CA ILE A 79 -5.74 -3.69 -15.16
C ILE A 79 -4.51 -2.81 -15.43
N GLU A 80 -4.68 -1.48 -15.41
CA GLU A 80 -3.58 -0.53 -15.62
C GLU A 80 -2.53 -0.65 -14.51
N ILE A 81 -2.96 -0.67 -13.23
CA ILE A 81 -2.07 -0.84 -12.07
C ILE A 81 -1.33 -2.18 -12.14
N ALA A 82 -2.03 -3.28 -12.44
CA ALA A 82 -1.42 -4.60 -12.54
C ALA A 82 -0.33 -4.65 -13.63
N LYS A 83 -0.58 -4.07 -14.80
CA LYS A 83 0.40 -3.99 -15.89
C LYS A 83 1.62 -3.17 -15.51
N LEU A 84 1.43 -2.01 -14.87
CA LEU A 84 2.53 -1.17 -14.41
C LEU A 84 3.36 -1.87 -13.33
N ARG A 85 2.69 -2.57 -12.41
CA ARG A 85 3.34 -3.34 -11.36
C ARG A 85 4.24 -4.44 -11.95
N VAL A 86 3.72 -5.24 -12.89
CA VAL A 86 4.49 -6.28 -13.60
C VAL A 86 5.70 -5.66 -14.31
N LEU A 87 5.51 -4.53 -15.01
CA LEU A 87 6.61 -3.85 -15.71
C LEU A 87 7.73 -3.44 -14.75
N LEU A 88 7.40 -2.81 -13.63
CA LEU A 88 8.38 -2.36 -12.64
C LEU A 88 9.05 -3.54 -11.93
N GLU A 89 8.28 -4.54 -11.49
CA GLU A 89 8.83 -5.70 -10.78
C GLU A 89 9.73 -6.55 -11.69
N CYS A 90 9.36 -6.80 -12.93
CA CYS A 90 10.21 -7.53 -13.87
C CYS A 90 11.51 -6.77 -14.18
N HIS A 91 11.45 -5.45 -14.35
CA HIS A 91 12.64 -4.64 -14.57
C HIS A 91 13.56 -4.66 -13.35
N ALA A 92 12.99 -4.45 -12.15
CA ALA A 92 13.74 -4.44 -10.90
C ALA A 92 14.30 -5.82 -10.54
N LEU A 93 13.54 -6.90 -10.76
CA LEU A 93 14.00 -8.27 -10.53
C LEU A 93 15.22 -8.58 -11.41
N LYS A 94 15.17 -8.23 -12.70
CA LYS A 94 16.32 -8.43 -13.61
C LYS A 94 17.58 -7.73 -13.10
N ALA A 95 17.44 -6.50 -12.59
CA ALA A 95 18.54 -5.77 -11.98
C ALA A 95 18.98 -6.41 -10.65
N SER A 96 18.05 -6.87 -9.82
CA SER A 96 18.33 -7.52 -8.54
C SER A 96 19.10 -8.83 -8.70
N VAL A 97 18.75 -9.65 -9.69
CA VAL A 97 19.46 -10.89 -10.01
C VAL A 97 20.92 -10.61 -10.43
N GLY A 98 21.17 -9.48 -11.09
CA GLY A 98 22.52 -9.08 -11.50
C GLY A 98 23.36 -8.43 -10.40
N SER A 99 22.74 -7.99 -9.30
CA SER A 99 23.40 -7.20 -8.24
C SER A 99 23.21 -7.77 -6.84
N GLY A 100 22.38 -8.80 -6.68
CA GLY A 100 22.11 -9.44 -5.40
C GLY A 100 23.30 -10.25 -4.89
N ASP A 101 23.42 -10.30 -3.58
CA ASP A 101 24.40 -11.09 -2.84
C ASP A 101 23.70 -12.24 -2.08
N ASP A 102 24.51 -13.05 -1.37
CA ASP A 102 24.01 -14.19 -0.59
C ASP A 102 23.00 -13.74 0.50
N ASP A 103 23.19 -12.53 1.06
CA ASP A 103 22.25 -11.96 2.04
C ASP A 103 20.91 -11.61 1.38
N TRP A 104 20.93 -11.08 0.17
CA TRP A 104 19.69 -10.83 -0.59
C TRP A 104 18.96 -12.14 -0.91
N GLU A 105 19.66 -13.18 -1.38
CA GLU A 105 19.06 -14.49 -1.63
C GLU A 105 18.46 -15.10 -0.37
N GLY A 106 19.20 -15.07 0.74
CA GLY A 106 18.71 -15.57 2.04
C GLY A 106 17.44 -14.85 2.52
N ASN A 107 17.40 -13.52 2.38
CA ASN A 107 16.21 -12.73 2.72
C ASN A 107 15.02 -13.04 1.81
N LEU A 108 15.25 -13.24 0.51
CA LEU A 108 14.21 -13.62 -0.46
C LEU A 108 13.60 -14.98 -0.11
N VAL A 109 14.42 -15.99 0.17
CA VAL A 109 13.96 -17.33 0.57
C VAL A 109 13.15 -17.26 1.87
N ALA A 110 13.62 -16.50 2.86
CA ALA A 110 12.90 -16.32 4.12
C ALA A 110 11.54 -15.62 3.94
N ALA A 111 11.46 -14.57 3.11
CA ALA A 111 10.22 -13.88 2.80
C ALA A 111 9.23 -14.79 2.08
N HIS A 112 9.69 -15.54 1.06
CA HIS A 112 8.87 -16.52 0.34
C HIS A 112 8.31 -17.60 1.29
N HIS A 113 9.14 -18.14 2.18
CA HIS A 113 8.70 -19.17 3.12
C HIS A 113 7.59 -18.67 4.06
N LYS A 114 7.73 -17.44 4.61
CA LYS A 114 6.70 -16.83 5.46
C LYS A 114 5.38 -16.67 4.71
N LEU A 115 5.43 -16.15 3.48
CA LEU A 115 4.24 -15.97 2.64
C LEU A 115 3.57 -17.30 2.35
N GLN A 116 4.33 -18.32 1.93
CA GLN A 116 3.80 -19.65 1.62
C GLN A 116 3.09 -20.31 2.82
N LEU A 117 3.63 -20.16 4.03
CA LEU A 117 2.99 -20.69 5.24
C LEU A 117 1.64 -20.01 5.49
N MET A 118 1.54 -18.69 5.25
CA MET A 118 0.31 -17.93 5.41
C MET A 118 -0.72 -18.27 4.34
N GLU A 119 -0.30 -18.38 3.08
CA GLU A 119 -1.17 -18.79 1.96
C GLU A 119 -1.80 -20.18 2.20
N LYS A 120 -1.04 -21.13 2.74
CA LYS A 120 -1.58 -22.45 3.11
C LYS A 120 -2.71 -22.35 4.12
N LYS A 121 -2.61 -21.47 5.12
CA LYS A 121 -3.69 -21.22 6.09
C LYS A 121 -4.92 -20.60 5.41
N MET A 122 -4.72 -19.60 4.57
CA MET A 122 -5.81 -18.93 3.86
C MET A 122 -6.54 -19.87 2.89
N ILE A 123 -5.81 -20.72 2.17
CA ILE A 123 -6.40 -21.77 1.30
C ILE A 123 -7.21 -22.77 2.12
N ALA A 124 -6.80 -23.06 3.35
CA ALA A 124 -7.55 -23.91 4.29
C ALA A 124 -8.82 -23.20 4.87
N GLY A 125 -9.11 -21.96 4.47
CA GLY A 125 -10.28 -21.18 4.89
C GLY A 125 -10.07 -20.26 6.09
N ASP A 126 -8.86 -20.18 6.64
CA ASP A 126 -8.54 -19.26 7.72
C ASP A 126 -8.12 -17.89 7.17
N ILE A 127 -9.09 -16.98 7.06
CA ILE A 127 -8.88 -15.58 6.61
C ILE A 127 -8.72 -14.60 7.78
N SER A 128 -8.65 -15.08 9.03
CA SER A 128 -8.51 -14.23 10.22
C SER A 128 -7.23 -13.40 10.20
N GLU A 129 -6.18 -13.90 9.53
CA GLU A 129 -4.85 -13.34 9.45
C GLU A 129 -4.57 -12.54 8.16
N LYS A 130 -5.61 -12.00 7.52
CA LYS A 130 -5.46 -11.25 6.24
C LYS A 130 -4.47 -10.09 6.31
N GLU A 131 -4.32 -9.42 7.46
CA GLU A 131 -3.33 -8.36 7.65
C GLU A 131 -1.90 -8.91 7.71
N THR A 132 -1.71 -10.07 8.34
CA THR A 132 -0.41 -10.76 8.36
C THR A 132 -0.04 -11.27 6.97
N TRP A 133 -1.00 -11.82 6.23
CA TRP A 133 -0.81 -12.20 4.82
C TRP A 133 -0.39 -11.02 3.97
N LYS A 134 -1.10 -9.88 4.05
CA LYS A 134 -0.74 -8.62 3.36
C LYS A 134 0.71 -8.22 3.63
N ARG A 135 1.12 -8.24 4.90
CA ARG A 135 2.48 -7.87 5.29
C ARG A 135 3.52 -8.81 4.67
N TYR A 136 3.28 -10.13 4.67
CA TYR A 136 4.21 -11.10 4.09
C TYR A 136 4.23 -11.05 2.57
N ASP A 137 3.10 -10.78 1.92
CA ASP A 137 3.03 -10.54 0.49
C ASP A 137 3.87 -9.30 0.10
N TRP A 138 3.72 -8.21 0.83
CA TRP A 138 4.57 -7.02 0.66
C TRP A 138 6.06 -7.31 0.89
N GLU A 139 6.40 -7.97 2.00
CA GLU A 139 7.78 -8.33 2.33
C GLU A 139 8.43 -9.17 1.21
N PHE A 140 7.67 -10.11 0.65
CA PHE A 140 8.15 -10.95 -0.44
C PHE A 140 8.39 -10.15 -1.73
N HIS A 141 7.41 -9.38 -2.18
CA HIS A 141 7.56 -8.57 -3.40
C HIS A 141 8.70 -7.53 -3.26
N LEU A 142 8.84 -6.93 -2.08
CA LEU A 142 9.95 -6.04 -1.82
C LEU A 142 11.30 -6.79 -1.81
N ALA A 143 11.38 -7.98 -1.21
CA ALA A 143 12.61 -8.78 -1.19
C ALA A 143 13.07 -9.14 -2.61
N VAL A 144 12.13 -9.50 -3.50
CA VAL A 144 12.39 -9.83 -4.92
C VAL A 144 13.16 -8.71 -5.63
N ILE A 145 12.80 -7.44 -5.36
CA ILE A 145 13.29 -6.28 -6.12
C ILE A 145 14.33 -5.43 -5.37
N LYS A 146 14.63 -5.75 -4.11
CA LYS A 146 15.39 -4.86 -3.22
C LYS A 146 16.82 -4.61 -3.66
N ALA A 147 17.46 -5.58 -4.33
CA ALA A 147 18.82 -5.44 -4.82
C ALA A 147 18.93 -4.70 -6.18
N CYS A 148 17.84 -4.13 -6.71
CA CYS A 148 17.86 -3.40 -7.98
C CYS A 148 18.65 -2.08 -7.95
N ASN A 149 19.12 -1.63 -6.77
CA ASN A 149 19.89 -0.40 -6.57
C ASN A 149 19.24 0.89 -7.09
N SER A 150 17.89 0.90 -7.20
CA SER A 150 17.14 2.06 -7.67
C SER A 150 16.12 2.51 -6.64
N LYS A 151 16.47 3.52 -5.83
CA LYS A 151 15.56 4.09 -4.83
C LYS A 151 14.25 4.58 -5.46
N ASN A 152 14.34 5.30 -6.59
CA ASN A 152 13.16 5.84 -7.27
C ASN A 152 12.20 4.74 -7.72
N LEU A 153 12.75 3.61 -8.22
CA LEU A 153 11.92 2.47 -8.62
C LEU A 153 11.22 1.84 -7.42
N LEU A 154 11.93 1.66 -6.30
CA LEU A 154 11.36 1.12 -5.07
C LEU A 154 10.27 2.02 -4.50
N ASP A 155 10.46 3.34 -4.53
CA ASP A 155 9.46 4.33 -4.08
C ASP A 155 8.18 4.26 -4.95
N LEU A 156 8.32 4.21 -6.29
CA LEU A 156 7.20 4.05 -7.21
C LEU A 156 6.49 2.70 -7.04
N HIS A 157 7.26 1.63 -6.89
CA HIS A 157 6.71 0.30 -6.64
C HIS A 157 5.86 0.29 -5.37
N SER A 158 6.30 0.92 -4.29
CA SER A 158 5.55 1.00 -3.03
C SER A 158 4.16 1.61 -3.23
N ILE A 159 4.06 2.72 -3.97
CA ILE A 159 2.77 3.37 -4.25
C ILE A 159 1.87 2.47 -5.10
N LEU A 160 2.42 1.86 -6.16
CA LEU A 160 1.65 0.96 -7.03
C LEU A 160 1.21 -0.31 -6.31
N TYR A 161 2.07 -0.85 -5.45
CA TYR A 161 1.73 -2.01 -4.63
C TYR A 161 0.53 -1.71 -3.71
N ASP A 162 0.54 -0.59 -2.99
CA ASP A 162 -0.56 -0.20 -2.12
C ASP A 162 -1.88 0.01 -2.89
N LYS A 163 -1.81 0.58 -4.11
CA LYS A 163 -2.98 0.70 -4.99
C LYS A 163 -3.52 -0.67 -5.41
N TYR A 164 -2.64 -1.60 -5.79
CA TYR A 164 -3.03 -2.96 -6.15
C TYR A 164 -3.62 -3.71 -4.96
N LEU A 165 -2.99 -3.60 -3.79
CA LEU A 165 -3.44 -4.20 -2.56
C LEU A 165 -4.86 -3.77 -2.17
N ARG A 166 -5.22 -2.50 -2.41
CA ARG A 166 -6.59 -2.01 -2.19
C ARG A 166 -7.62 -2.86 -2.92
N TYR A 167 -7.35 -3.26 -4.17
CA TYR A 167 -8.24 -4.15 -4.92
C TYR A 167 -8.31 -5.55 -4.32
N GLN A 168 -7.18 -6.10 -3.87
CA GLN A 168 -7.15 -7.40 -3.20
C GLN A 168 -7.98 -7.37 -1.90
N MET A 169 -7.84 -6.31 -1.10
CA MET A 169 -8.58 -6.19 0.17
C MET A 169 -10.09 -6.02 -0.04
N LEU A 170 -10.51 -5.36 -1.09
CA LEU A 170 -11.94 -5.23 -1.42
C LEU A 170 -12.61 -6.57 -1.71
N VAL A 171 -11.90 -7.53 -2.31
CA VAL A 171 -12.42 -8.90 -2.53
C VAL A 171 -12.71 -9.63 -1.20
N PHE A 172 -12.00 -9.32 -0.13
CA PHE A 172 -12.25 -9.89 1.20
C PHE A 172 -13.31 -9.14 2.00
N THR A 173 -13.78 -8.00 1.50
CA THR A 173 -14.73 -7.14 2.23
C THR A 173 -16.15 -7.22 1.64
N PHE A 174 -16.27 -7.50 0.36
CA PHE A 174 -17.51 -7.59 -0.43
C PHE A 174 -17.63 -8.93 -1.12
#